data_2648b905204aefc6eb9a1cc9e444277f
#
_entry.id   2648b905204aefc6eb9a1cc9e444277f
#
_cell.length_a   1.000
_cell.length_b   1.000
_cell.length_c   1.000
_cell.angle_alpha   90.00
_cell.angle_beta   90.00
_cell.angle_gamma   90.00
#
_symmetry.space_group_name_H-M   'P 1'
#
loop_
_entity.id
_entity.type
_entity.pdbx_description
1 polymer ?
#
loop_
_entity_poly.entity_id
_entity_poly.type
_entity_poly.pdbx_seq_one_letter_code
_entity_poly.pdbx_strand_id
1 'polypeptide(L)'
;MTPEQLKASILQYAIQGNLVEQRPEEGTGEELYRQIQAEKQRLIKEGKIKKEKALPEIAEDEIPFDIPDTWRWVRVAQIVTLNPKNDLADDLETSFIPMPCVMDGFRNLHTYEVKKWKEIKKGFTHFAEGDIGVAKITPCFQNTKSVIFRNLKNGYGSGTTELTVIRTINETVLPEYLLWFFKTEYFIANGVKSFTGTAGQQRIHKDYLATCLIPLPSLTEQKRIVAKIEELLPYVDRYAAAYEKLEQ
;
A
#
# COMPACT_ATOMS: atom_id res chain seq x y z
N MET A 1 21.06 -11.76 -13.60
CA MET A 1 19.86 -11.12 -13.00
C MET A 1 20.33 -10.50 -11.70
N THR A 2 20.10 -9.19 -11.48
CA THR A 2 20.48 -8.53 -10.22
C THR A 2 19.48 -8.91 -9.10
N PRO A 3 19.86 -8.74 -7.82
CA PRO A 3 18.96 -8.98 -6.70
C PRO A 3 17.68 -8.13 -6.77
N GLU A 4 17.77 -6.88 -7.24
CA GLU A 4 16.64 -5.97 -7.42
C GLU A 4 15.69 -6.50 -8.52
N GLN A 5 16.24 -6.97 -9.64
CA GLN A 5 15.44 -7.58 -10.71
C GLN A 5 14.73 -8.85 -10.23
N LEU A 6 15.37 -9.64 -9.36
CA LEU A 6 14.75 -10.83 -8.78
C LEU A 6 13.58 -10.45 -7.86
N LYS A 7 13.76 -9.44 -6.99
CA LYS A 7 12.68 -8.92 -6.14
C LYS A 7 11.52 -8.39 -6.98
N ALA A 8 11.81 -7.59 -8.01
CA ALA A 8 10.79 -7.07 -8.92
C ALA A 8 10.02 -8.20 -9.63
N SER A 9 10.72 -9.26 -10.07
CA SER A 9 10.08 -10.42 -10.71
C SER A 9 9.15 -11.17 -9.75
N ILE A 10 9.56 -11.38 -8.49
CA ILE A 10 8.72 -12.03 -7.46
C ILE A 10 7.42 -11.24 -7.26
N LEU A 11 7.51 -9.91 -7.12
CA LEU A 11 6.33 -9.07 -6.94
C LEU A 11 5.46 -9.03 -8.21
N GLN A 12 6.06 -9.05 -9.40
CA GLN A 12 5.32 -9.11 -10.65
C GLN A 12 4.53 -10.42 -10.77
N TYR A 13 5.16 -11.58 -10.47
CA TYR A 13 4.46 -12.87 -10.42
C TYR A 13 3.33 -12.86 -9.39
N ALA A 14 3.54 -12.21 -8.24
CA ALA A 14 2.53 -12.10 -7.19
C ALA A 14 1.26 -11.39 -7.67
N ILE A 15 1.40 -10.24 -8.35
CA ILE A 15 0.24 -9.46 -8.81
C ILE A 15 -0.41 -10.01 -10.10
N GLN A 16 0.24 -10.95 -10.78
CA GLN A 16 -0.29 -11.66 -11.94
C GLN A 16 -0.96 -13.00 -11.58
N GLY A 17 -0.96 -13.39 -10.29
CA GLY A 17 -1.53 -14.65 -9.84
C GLY A 17 -0.67 -15.88 -10.14
N ASN A 18 0.62 -15.68 -10.45
CA ASN A 18 1.56 -16.74 -10.85
C ASN A 18 2.50 -17.20 -9.70
N LEU A 19 2.43 -16.55 -8.53
CA LEU A 19 3.34 -16.85 -7.41
C LEU A 19 2.90 -18.04 -6.58
N VAL A 20 1.59 -18.27 -6.50
CA VAL A 20 0.98 -19.37 -5.75
C VAL A 20 -0.04 -20.09 -6.63
N GLU A 21 -0.34 -21.34 -6.29
CA GLU A 21 -1.36 -22.14 -6.98
C GLU A 21 -2.75 -21.49 -6.86
N GLN A 22 -3.52 -21.49 -7.94
CA GLN A 22 -4.90 -21.03 -7.92
C GLN A 22 -5.81 -22.08 -7.26
N ARG A 23 -6.67 -21.64 -6.32
CA ARG A 23 -7.58 -22.49 -5.54
C ARG A 23 -8.98 -21.90 -5.55
N PRO A 24 -9.81 -22.27 -6.52
CA PRO A 24 -11.17 -21.73 -6.67
C PRO A 24 -12.05 -21.90 -5.41
N GLU A 25 -11.80 -22.94 -4.62
CA GLU A 25 -12.50 -23.21 -3.35
C GLU A 25 -12.23 -22.17 -2.25
N GLU A 26 -11.21 -21.34 -2.40
CA GLU A 26 -10.89 -20.25 -1.45
C GLU A 26 -11.72 -18.98 -1.70
N GLY A 27 -12.66 -19.02 -2.66
CA GLY A 27 -13.51 -17.89 -3.04
C GLY A 27 -12.89 -17.01 -4.12
N THR A 28 -13.58 -15.93 -4.47
CA THR A 28 -13.22 -15.07 -5.59
C THR A 28 -13.01 -13.61 -5.18
N GLY A 29 -12.26 -12.86 -5.99
CA GLY A 29 -12.13 -11.41 -5.86
C GLY A 29 -13.46 -10.66 -6.02
N GLU A 30 -14.39 -11.22 -6.82
CA GLU A 30 -15.74 -10.66 -6.97
C GLU A 30 -16.53 -10.73 -5.66
N GLU A 31 -16.53 -11.89 -4.99
CA GLU A 31 -17.20 -12.09 -3.70
C GLU A 31 -16.59 -11.16 -2.64
N LEU A 32 -15.26 -11.09 -2.56
CA LEU A 32 -14.56 -10.20 -1.66
C LEU A 32 -14.90 -8.73 -1.94
N TYR A 33 -14.92 -8.32 -3.21
CA TYR A 33 -15.30 -6.96 -3.59
C TYR A 33 -16.70 -6.58 -3.11
N ARG A 34 -17.70 -7.49 -3.28
CA ARG A 34 -19.06 -7.27 -2.78
C ARG A 34 -19.09 -7.10 -1.25
N GLN A 35 -18.33 -7.91 -0.52
CA GLN A 35 -18.20 -7.78 0.93
C GLN A 35 -17.62 -6.42 1.33
N ILE A 36 -16.55 -5.98 0.66
CA ILE A 36 -15.94 -4.67 0.88
C ILE A 36 -16.94 -3.54 0.63
N GLN A 37 -17.70 -3.59 -0.48
CA GLN A 37 -18.69 -2.57 -0.79
C GLN A 37 -19.81 -2.52 0.24
N ALA A 38 -20.32 -3.68 0.69
CA ALA A 38 -21.32 -3.76 1.75
C ALA A 38 -20.82 -3.13 3.06
N GLU A 39 -19.59 -3.44 3.44
CA GLU A 39 -18.97 -2.89 4.64
C GLU A 39 -18.71 -1.38 4.54
N LYS A 40 -18.21 -0.89 3.40
CA LYS A 40 -18.09 0.56 3.13
C LYS A 40 -19.44 1.27 3.28
N GLN A 41 -20.51 0.72 2.71
CA GLN A 41 -21.85 1.30 2.82
C GLN A 41 -22.34 1.33 4.27
N ARG A 42 -22.06 0.27 5.06
CA ARG A 42 -22.35 0.23 6.49
C ARG A 42 -21.62 1.35 7.24
N LEU A 43 -20.32 1.46 7.03
CA LEU A 43 -19.48 2.49 7.68
C LEU A 43 -19.88 3.93 7.28
N ILE A 44 -20.32 4.14 6.03
CA ILE A 44 -20.85 5.44 5.57
C ILE A 44 -22.15 5.77 6.31
N LYS A 45 -23.08 4.81 6.43
CA LYS A 45 -24.34 5.00 7.16
C LYS A 45 -24.13 5.29 8.65
N GLU A 46 -23.10 4.67 9.25
CA GLU A 46 -22.69 4.91 10.64
C GLU A 46 -21.90 6.23 10.82
N GLY A 47 -21.62 6.96 9.74
CA GLY A 47 -20.83 8.20 9.78
C GLY A 47 -19.34 8.01 10.10
N LYS A 48 -18.83 6.76 10.05
CA LYS A 48 -17.43 6.44 10.34
C LYS A 48 -16.49 6.79 9.20
N ILE A 49 -16.96 6.70 7.97
CA ILE A 49 -16.22 7.11 6.78
C ILE A 49 -17.09 8.01 5.89
N LYS A 50 -16.45 8.89 5.15
CA LYS A 50 -17.15 9.78 4.22
C LYS A 50 -17.49 9.03 2.94
N LYS A 51 -18.65 9.40 2.33
CA LYS A 51 -19.00 8.95 0.99
C LYS A 51 -18.01 9.58 -0.01
N GLU A 52 -17.32 8.75 -0.77
CA GLU A 52 -16.41 9.15 -1.84
C GLU A 52 -17.19 9.35 -3.14
N LYS A 53 -16.60 10.10 -4.09
CA LYS A 53 -17.14 10.20 -5.45
C LYS A 53 -17.05 8.83 -6.14
N ALA A 54 -18.07 8.52 -6.94
CA ALA A 54 -18.02 7.35 -7.79
C ALA A 54 -16.81 7.45 -8.75
N LEU A 55 -16.05 6.37 -8.83
CA LEU A 55 -14.96 6.24 -9.79
C LEU A 55 -15.52 5.71 -11.12
N PRO A 56 -14.90 6.07 -12.25
CA PRO A 56 -15.31 5.55 -13.55
C PRO A 56 -15.15 4.02 -13.59
N GLU A 57 -15.98 3.38 -14.39
CA GLU A 57 -15.81 1.94 -14.70
C GLU A 57 -14.43 1.68 -15.33
N ILE A 58 -13.94 0.48 -15.16
CA ILE A 58 -12.67 0.06 -15.72
C ILE A 58 -12.92 -0.32 -17.18
N ALA A 59 -12.29 0.39 -18.13
CA ALA A 59 -12.35 0.06 -19.53
C ALA A 59 -11.34 -1.06 -19.88
N GLU A 60 -11.62 -1.84 -20.92
CA GLU A 60 -10.76 -2.96 -21.31
C GLU A 60 -9.33 -2.52 -21.69
N ASP A 61 -9.18 -1.35 -22.28
CA ASP A 61 -7.88 -0.76 -22.63
C ASP A 61 -7.07 -0.24 -21.45
N GLU A 62 -7.69 -0.12 -20.26
CA GLU A 62 -6.98 0.21 -19.03
C GLU A 62 -6.32 -1.02 -18.37
N ILE A 63 -6.75 -2.25 -18.73
CA ILE A 63 -6.26 -3.49 -18.12
C ILE A 63 -4.80 -3.73 -18.55
N PRO A 64 -3.85 -3.76 -17.60
CA PRO A 64 -2.43 -3.78 -17.96
C PRO A 64 -1.88 -5.17 -18.30
N PHE A 65 -2.52 -6.23 -17.82
CA PHE A 65 -2.13 -7.64 -18.02
C PHE A 65 -3.26 -8.59 -17.59
N ASP A 66 -3.15 -9.84 -18.01
CA ASP A 66 -4.12 -10.88 -17.61
C ASP A 66 -3.94 -11.31 -16.16
N ILE A 67 -5.05 -11.63 -15.50
CA ILE A 67 -5.11 -12.16 -14.13
C ILE A 67 -5.98 -13.44 -14.11
N PRO A 68 -5.87 -14.30 -13.09
CA PRO A 68 -6.73 -15.47 -12.95
C PRO A 68 -8.23 -15.12 -12.97
N ASP A 69 -9.07 -16.00 -13.52
CA ASP A 69 -10.53 -15.81 -13.60
C ASP A 69 -11.19 -15.65 -12.23
N THR A 70 -10.55 -16.17 -11.17
CA THR A 70 -11.00 -16.01 -9.77
C THR A 70 -10.71 -14.62 -9.20
N TRP A 71 -9.90 -13.81 -9.87
CA TRP A 71 -9.53 -12.46 -9.44
C TRP A 71 -10.41 -11.40 -10.08
N ARG A 72 -10.35 -10.18 -9.55
CA ARG A 72 -11.06 -9.02 -10.10
C ARG A 72 -10.14 -7.81 -10.14
N TRP A 73 -10.16 -7.07 -11.25
CA TRP A 73 -9.59 -5.72 -11.30
C TRP A 73 -10.47 -4.74 -10.53
N VAL A 74 -9.85 -3.93 -9.66
CA VAL A 74 -10.52 -2.87 -8.91
C VAL A 74 -9.63 -1.63 -8.85
N ARG A 75 -10.22 -0.47 -8.59
CA ARG A 75 -9.45 0.73 -8.27
C ARG A 75 -9.14 0.75 -6.78
N VAL A 76 -7.94 1.20 -6.39
CA VAL A 76 -7.50 1.19 -4.98
C VAL A 76 -8.53 1.85 -4.06
N ALA A 77 -9.06 3.05 -4.40
CA ALA A 77 -10.04 3.71 -3.53
C ALA A 77 -11.38 2.97 -3.41
N GLN A 78 -11.67 1.97 -4.27
CA GLN A 78 -12.87 1.15 -4.09
C GLN A 78 -12.76 0.20 -2.89
N ILE A 79 -11.54 -0.18 -2.48
CA ILE A 79 -11.30 -1.22 -1.47
C ILE A 79 -10.64 -0.70 -0.19
N VAL A 80 -10.32 0.59 -0.11
CA VAL A 80 -9.66 1.23 1.06
C VAL A 80 -10.28 2.58 1.36
N THR A 81 -9.85 3.21 2.45
CA THR A 81 -10.06 4.63 2.75
C THR A 81 -8.72 5.36 2.64
N LEU A 82 -8.71 6.53 1.98
CA LEU A 82 -7.53 7.35 1.80
C LEU A 82 -7.49 8.52 2.78
N ASN A 83 -6.31 8.80 3.33
CA ASN A 83 -6.04 9.90 4.26
C ASN A 83 -7.07 10.02 5.40
N PRO A 84 -7.28 8.95 6.18
CA PRO A 84 -8.22 8.96 7.29
C PRO A 84 -7.86 10.07 8.29
N LYS A 85 -8.83 10.48 9.10
CA LYS A 85 -8.59 11.42 10.20
C LYS A 85 -8.84 10.72 11.52
N ASN A 86 -7.99 11.03 12.49
CA ASN A 86 -8.15 10.58 13.86
C ASN A 86 -8.61 11.76 14.72
N ASP A 87 -9.51 11.52 15.66
CA ASP A 87 -9.93 12.47 16.69
C ASP A 87 -9.52 11.90 18.04
N LEU A 88 -8.52 12.50 18.66
CA LEU A 88 -7.87 12.00 19.87
C LEU A 88 -7.74 13.11 20.91
N ALA A 89 -7.59 12.73 22.17
CA ALA A 89 -7.35 13.66 23.26
C ALA A 89 -6.02 14.42 23.05
N ASP A 90 -6.01 15.72 23.31
CA ASP A 90 -4.89 16.62 23.05
C ASP A 90 -3.58 16.22 23.73
N ASP A 91 -3.66 15.67 24.95
CA ASP A 91 -2.48 15.25 25.71
C ASP A 91 -2.08 13.78 25.51
N LEU A 92 -2.78 13.04 24.61
CA LEU A 92 -2.40 11.69 24.28
C LEU A 92 -1.03 11.68 23.59
N GLU A 93 -0.10 10.88 24.08
CA GLU A 93 1.18 10.63 23.42
C GLU A 93 0.95 9.73 22.20
N THR A 94 1.50 10.11 21.07
CA THR A 94 1.35 9.42 19.79
C THR A 94 2.67 9.41 19.03
N SER A 95 2.73 8.64 17.94
CA SER A 95 3.92 8.52 17.10
C SER A 95 3.96 9.64 16.04
N PHE A 96 5.10 10.34 15.95
CA PHE A 96 5.36 11.28 14.86
C PHE A 96 6.38 10.68 13.89
N ILE A 97 6.01 10.57 12.62
CA ILE A 97 6.84 9.93 11.58
C ILE A 97 7.11 10.90 10.43
N PRO A 98 8.23 11.64 10.47
CA PRO A 98 8.70 12.41 9.33
C PRO A 98 9.26 11.49 8.23
N MET A 99 9.40 12.00 7.00
CA MET A 99 9.83 11.20 5.84
C MET A 99 11.16 10.44 6.04
N PRO A 100 12.20 10.99 6.70
CA PRO A 100 13.43 10.23 6.95
C PRO A 100 13.24 8.98 7.82
N CYS A 101 12.20 8.94 8.63
CA CYS A 101 11.88 7.78 9.47
C CYS A 101 11.22 6.63 8.71
N VAL A 102 10.81 6.82 7.45
CA VAL A 102 10.29 5.75 6.59
C VAL A 102 11.44 5.16 5.78
N MET A 103 11.70 3.87 5.93
CA MET A 103 12.75 3.18 5.17
C MET A 103 12.34 3.01 3.70
N ASP A 104 13.33 3.01 2.82
CA ASP A 104 13.16 2.83 1.38
C ASP A 104 13.28 1.35 0.95
N GLY A 105 13.09 1.12 -0.34
CA GLY A 105 13.21 -0.19 -0.97
C GLY A 105 12.14 -1.17 -0.48
N PHE A 106 12.51 -2.43 -0.39
CA PHE A 106 11.61 -3.53 0.00
C PHE A 106 11.46 -3.69 1.52
N ARG A 107 11.99 -2.75 2.31
CA ARG A 107 11.88 -2.76 3.76
C ARG A 107 10.50 -2.28 4.19
N ASN A 108 9.90 -2.99 5.13
CA ASN A 108 8.67 -2.58 5.82
C ASN A 108 9.04 -2.12 7.24
N LEU A 109 9.82 -1.05 7.32
CA LEU A 109 10.36 -0.54 8.59
C LEU A 109 10.25 0.97 8.69
N HIS A 110 9.94 1.45 9.87
CA HIS A 110 9.97 2.86 10.23
C HIS A 110 10.45 3.05 11.67
N THR A 111 10.87 4.27 11.98
CA THR A 111 11.08 4.76 13.34
C THR A 111 10.12 5.92 13.60
N TYR A 112 10.00 6.37 14.84
CA TYR A 112 9.15 7.51 15.19
C TYR A 112 9.70 8.26 16.41
N GLU A 113 9.25 9.50 16.56
CA GLU A 113 9.38 10.30 17.76
C GLU A 113 8.05 10.25 18.52
N VAL A 114 8.09 10.34 19.87
CA VAL A 114 6.87 10.48 20.68
C VAL A 114 6.52 11.94 20.82
N LYS A 115 5.29 12.32 20.46
CA LYS A 115 4.75 13.68 20.60
C LYS A 115 3.32 13.65 21.14
N LYS A 116 2.91 14.71 21.81
CA LYS A 116 1.51 14.88 22.21
C LYS A 116 0.65 15.19 20.99
N TRP A 117 -0.56 14.64 20.94
CA TRP A 117 -1.48 14.79 19.80
C TRP A 117 -1.71 16.26 19.43
N LYS A 118 -1.89 17.16 20.40
CA LYS A 118 -2.07 18.59 20.16
C LYS A 118 -0.97 19.24 19.33
N GLU A 119 0.25 18.70 19.35
CA GLU A 119 1.41 19.24 18.61
C GLU A 119 1.41 18.82 17.15
N ILE A 120 0.77 17.68 16.84
CA ILE A 120 0.84 17.02 15.53
C ILE A 120 -0.52 16.74 14.87
N LYS A 121 -1.63 17.17 15.49
CA LYS A 121 -2.98 16.99 14.92
C LYS A 121 -3.30 17.87 13.74
N LYS A 122 -2.58 18.99 13.54
CA LYS A 122 -2.79 19.94 12.43
C LYS A 122 -1.53 20.04 11.58
N GLY A 123 -1.73 20.14 10.25
CA GLY A 123 -0.62 20.29 9.30
C GLY A 123 0.09 18.98 8.93
N PHE A 124 -0.40 17.83 9.40
CA PHE A 124 0.18 16.51 9.17
C PHE A 124 -0.87 15.51 8.69
N THR A 125 -0.40 14.40 8.12
CA THR A 125 -1.25 13.28 7.70
C THR A 125 -1.40 12.31 8.88
N HIS A 126 -2.64 11.93 9.20
CA HIS A 126 -2.95 11.03 10.32
C HIS A 126 -2.90 9.57 9.90
N PHE A 127 -2.50 8.71 10.82
CA PHE A 127 -2.55 7.26 10.66
C PHE A 127 -2.81 6.56 12.00
N ALA A 128 -3.17 5.30 11.92
CA ALA A 128 -3.33 4.39 13.05
C ALA A 128 -2.53 3.10 12.80
N GLU A 129 -2.46 2.25 13.82
CA GLU A 129 -1.87 0.92 13.73
C GLU A 129 -2.45 0.13 12.54
N GLY A 130 -1.59 -0.43 11.68
CA GLY A 130 -2.00 -1.18 10.50
C GLY A 130 -2.27 -0.37 9.23
N ASP A 131 -2.33 0.97 9.31
CA ASP A 131 -2.42 1.80 8.11
C ASP A 131 -1.12 1.73 7.29
N ILE A 132 -1.23 1.98 5.99
CA ILE A 132 -0.08 2.00 5.07
C ILE A 132 0.21 3.44 4.70
N GLY A 133 1.47 3.85 4.82
CA GLY A 133 1.97 5.12 4.29
C GLY A 133 2.71 4.91 2.97
N VAL A 134 2.32 5.64 1.92
CA VAL A 134 2.99 5.64 0.61
C VAL A 134 3.48 7.04 0.31
N ALA A 135 4.78 7.21 0.10
CA ALA A 135 5.37 8.48 -0.30
C ALA A 135 4.86 8.89 -1.68
N LYS A 136 4.62 10.19 -1.87
CA LYS A 136 4.12 10.74 -3.15
C LYS A 136 5.11 11.70 -3.83
N ILE A 137 6.18 12.10 -3.13
CA ILE A 137 7.17 13.06 -3.62
C ILE A 137 8.43 12.36 -4.13
N THR A 138 9.04 12.91 -5.18
CA THR A 138 10.35 12.49 -5.71
C THR A 138 11.48 12.87 -4.74
N PRO A 139 12.55 12.06 -4.53
CA PRO A 139 12.74 10.72 -5.06
C PRO A 139 12.12 9.62 -4.19
N CYS A 140 11.45 9.97 -3.09
CA CYS A 140 10.93 9.02 -2.10
C CYS A 140 9.94 8.01 -2.71
N PHE A 141 9.08 8.45 -3.65
CA PHE A 141 8.17 7.58 -4.36
C PHE A 141 8.92 6.55 -5.21
N GLN A 142 9.88 7.00 -6.02
CA GLN A 142 10.69 6.12 -6.87
C GLN A 142 11.53 5.13 -6.07
N ASN A 143 11.99 5.55 -4.88
CA ASN A 143 12.72 4.70 -3.94
C ASN A 143 11.80 3.78 -3.12
N THR A 144 10.54 3.64 -3.52
CA THR A 144 9.53 2.77 -2.90
C THR A 144 9.38 2.98 -1.39
N LYS A 145 9.50 4.23 -0.90
CA LYS A 145 9.23 4.57 0.50
C LYS A 145 7.74 4.38 0.79
N SER A 146 7.41 3.16 1.20
CA SER A 146 6.09 2.77 1.67
C SER A 146 6.24 1.78 2.82
N VAL A 147 5.36 1.88 3.82
CA VAL A 147 5.46 1.12 5.07
C VAL A 147 4.07 0.90 5.67
N ILE A 148 3.88 -0.22 6.35
CA ILE A 148 2.76 -0.41 7.28
C ILE A 148 3.19 0.14 8.63
N PHE A 149 2.38 1.01 9.21
CA PHE A 149 2.63 1.54 10.53
C PHE A 149 2.34 0.48 11.59
N ARG A 150 3.38 0.10 12.35
CA ARG A 150 3.34 -0.92 13.39
C ARG A 150 4.00 -0.44 14.67
N ASN A 151 3.57 -0.98 15.80
CA ASN A 151 4.13 -0.67 17.12
C ASN A 151 4.06 0.83 17.46
N LEU A 152 2.98 1.50 17.06
CA LEU A 152 2.77 2.91 17.32
C LEU A 152 2.50 3.17 18.80
N LYS A 153 2.97 4.30 19.30
CA LYS A 153 2.63 4.79 20.64
C LYS A 153 1.12 4.98 20.75
N ASN A 154 0.47 4.25 21.64
CA ASN A 154 -0.99 4.22 21.82
C ASN A 154 -1.80 3.91 20.52
N GLY A 155 -1.17 3.27 19.53
CA GLY A 155 -1.83 2.83 18.30
C GLY A 155 -2.11 3.93 17.27
N TYR A 156 -1.61 5.15 17.48
CA TYR A 156 -1.91 6.29 16.60
C TYR A 156 -0.68 7.14 16.33
N GLY A 157 -0.77 7.90 15.23
CA GLY A 157 0.26 8.87 14.91
C GLY A 157 -0.14 9.85 13.83
N SER A 158 0.80 10.74 13.53
CA SER A 158 0.78 11.57 12.34
C SER A 158 2.19 11.79 11.78
N GLY A 159 2.28 12.24 10.55
CA GLY A 159 3.56 12.43 9.89
C GLY A 159 3.48 13.39 8.72
N THR A 160 4.54 13.38 7.94
CA THR A 160 4.68 14.29 6.79
C THR A 160 3.47 14.26 5.85
N THR A 161 3.08 15.41 5.34
CA THR A 161 2.03 15.55 4.31
C THR A 161 2.45 14.96 2.96
N GLU A 162 3.70 14.56 2.80
CA GLU A 162 4.22 13.89 1.59
C GLU A 162 3.92 12.37 1.58
N LEU A 163 3.18 11.87 2.57
CA LEU A 163 2.60 10.53 2.57
C LEU A 163 1.12 10.60 2.19
N THR A 164 0.66 9.64 1.39
CA THR A 164 -0.75 9.24 1.31
C THR A 164 -0.93 8.06 2.24
N VAL A 165 -1.91 8.15 3.13
CA VAL A 165 -2.23 7.08 4.09
C VAL A 165 -3.41 6.28 3.60
N ILE A 166 -3.27 4.97 3.62
CA ILE A 166 -4.26 3.99 3.18
C ILE A 166 -4.70 3.17 4.39
N ARG A 167 -6.00 3.14 4.64
CA ARG A 167 -6.61 2.29 5.68
C ARG A 167 -7.51 1.25 5.02
N THR A 168 -7.29 0.00 5.35
CA THR A 168 -8.13 -1.10 4.88
C THR A 168 -9.51 -1.06 5.55
N ILE A 169 -10.50 -1.68 4.91
CA ILE A 169 -11.87 -1.74 5.40
C ILE A 169 -12.01 -3.02 6.23
N ASN A 170 -12.00 -2.88 7.55
CA ASN A 170 -12.29 -3.96 8.51
C ASN A 170 -11.70 -5.33 8.12
N GLU A 171 -10.37 -5.38 7.90
CA GLU A 171 -9.63 -6.61 7.58
C GLU A 171 -10.10 -7.35 6.31
N THR A 172 -10.84 -6.68 5.43
CA THR A 172 -11.27 -7.27 4.16
C THR A 172 -10.16 -7.36 3.11
N VAL A 173 -9.12 -6.56 3.25
CA VAL A 173 -7.90 -6.61 2.42
C VAL A 173 -6.69 -6.62 3.34
N LEU A 174 -5.73 -7.48 3.04
CA LEU A 174 -4.52 -7.61 3.83
C LEU A 174 -3.58 -6.42 3.59
N PRO A 175 -3.19 -5.64 4.63
CA PRO A 175 -2.28 -4.51 4.46
C PRO A 175 -0.95 -4.89 3.80
N GLU A 176 -0.42 -6.08 4.11
CA GLU A 176 0.81 -6.60 3.52
C GLU A 176 0.67 -6.84 2.01
N TYR A 177 -0.48 -7.34 1.54
CA TYR A 177 -0.75 -7.50 0.11
C TYR A 177 -0.72 -6.14 -0.61
N LEU A 178 -1.37 -5.13 -0.06
CA LEU A 178 -1.34 -3.76 -0.59
C LEU A 178 0.07 -3.18 -0.55
N LEU A 179 0.82 -3.37 0.54
CA LEU A 179 2.20 -2.86 0.64
C LEU A 179 3.07 -3.43 -0.48
N TRP A 180 3.02 -4.75 -0.72
CA TRP A 180 3.79 -5.39 -1.77
C TRP A 180 3.36 -4.91 -3.16
N PHE A 181 2.07 -4.69 -3.38
CA PHE A 181 1.58 -4.06 -4.60
C PHE A 181 2.18 -2.66 -4.82
N PHE A 182 2.20 -1.80 -3.78
CA PHE A 182 2.78 -0.46 -3.87
C PHE A 182 4.31 -0.46 -4.07
N LYS A 183 4.97 -1.60 -3.92
CA LYS A 183 6.39 -1.78 -4.21
C LYS A 183 6.67 -2.42 -5.57
N THR A 184 5.65 -2.76 -6.35
CA THR A 184 5.83 -3.31 -7.70
C THR A 184 6.37 -2.27 -8.67
N GLU A 185 7.13 -2.73 -9.65
CA GLU A 185 7.57 -1.88 -10.77
C GLU A 185 6.36 -1.32 -11.54
N TYR A 186 5.30 -2.12 -11.72
CA TYR A 186 4.04 -1.67 -12.31
C TYR A 186 3.49 -0.41 -11.64
N PHE A 187 3.36 -0.41 -10.31
CA PHE A 187 2.84 0.74 -9.57
C PHE A 187 3.78 1.94 -9.66
N ILE A 188 5.08 1.73 -9.46
CA ILE A 188 6.07 2.83 -9.46
C ILE A 188 6.20 3.46 -10.85
N ALA A 189 6.36 2.65 -11.92
CA ALA A 189 6.53 3.17 -13.27
C ALA A 189 5.31 3.98 -13.75
N ASN A 190 4.10 3.52 -13.46
CA ASN A 190 2.88 4.26 -13.82
C ASN A 190 2.70 5.52 -12.96
N GLY A 191 3.08 5.49 -11.69
CA GLY A 191 3.09 6.68 -10.83
C GLY A 191 4.06 7.75 -11.33
N VAL A 192 5.25 7.37 -11.76
CA VAL A 192 6.24 8.28 -12.36
C VAL A 192 5.68 8.97 -13.62
N LYS A 193 4.94 8.26 -14.48
CA LYS A 193 4.27 8.86 -15.65
C LYS A 193 3.22 9.93 -15.26
N SER A 194 2.69 9.85 -14.05
CA SER A 194 1.68 10.80 -13.52
C SER A 194 2.29 12.02 -12.82
N PHE A 195 3.61 12.14 -12.74
CA PHE A 195 4.26 13.20 -12.00
C PHE A 195 3.88 14.59 -12.48
N THR A 196 3.64 15.47 -11.52
CA THR A 196 3.39 16.90 -11.71
C THR A 196 4.31 17.72 -10.82
N GLY A 197 4.56 18.99 -11.19
CA GLY A 197 5.43 19.90 -10.45
C GLY A 197 6.79 20.11 -11.12
N THR A 198 7.66 20.87 -10.47
CA THR A 198 9.00 21.20 -10.97
C THR A 198 9.99 20.08 -10.72
N ALA A 199 11.03 20.00 -11.57
CA ALA A 199 12.09 19.00 -11.43
C ALA A 199 12.68 19.01 -9.99
N GLY A 200 12.90 17.83 -9.42
CA GLY A 200 13.40 17.65 -8.06
C GLY A 200 12.35 17.75 -6.94
N GLN A 201 11.14 18.26 -7.24
CA GLN A 201 10.02 18.35 -6.28
C GLN A 201 8.70 17.87 -6.88
N GLN A 202 8.78 16.95 -7.82
CA GLN A 202 7.60 16.36 -8.44
C GLN A 202 6.84 15.45 -7.48
N ARG A 203 5.55 15.32 -7.70
CA ARG A 203 4.67 14.40 -6.96
C ARG A 203 3.83 13.61 -7.93
N ILE A 204 3.49 12.38 -7.56
CA ILE A 204 2.43 11.65 -8.30
C ILE A 204 1.17 12.51 -8.34
N HIS A 205 0.43 12.43 -9.44
CA HIS A 205 -0.86 13.13 -9.53
C HIS A 205 -1.75 12.74 -8.34
N LYS A 206 -2.48 13.72 -7.81
CA LYS A 206 -3.30 13.55 -6.57
C LYS A 206 -4.30 12.40 -6.64
N ASP A 207 -4.79 12.09 -7.84
CA ASP A 207 -5.79 11.03 -8.04
C ASP A 207 -5.15 9.69 -8.42
N TYR A 208 -3.84 9.64 -8.70
CA TYR A 208 -3.15 8.44 -9.18
C TYR A 208 -3.41 7.24 -8.27
N LEU A 209 -3.13 7.38 -6.97
CA LEU A 209 -3.27 6.27 -6.03
C LEU A 209 -4.74 5.82 -5.90
N ALA A 210 -5.69 6.76 -5.94
CA ALA A 210 -7.12 6.45 -5.84
C ALA A 210 -7.64 5.66 -7.06
N THR A 211 -7.16 6.02 -8.25
CA THR A 211 -7.63 5.45 -9.53
C THR A 211 -6.78 4.29 -10.03
N CYS A 212 -5.60 4.06 -9.45
CA CYS A 212 -4.71 2.97 -9.83
C CYS A 212 -5.45 1.63 -9.78
N LEU A 213 -5.26 0.81 -10.82
CA LEU A 213 -5.82 -0.53 -10.89
C LEU A 213 -4.96 -1.49 -10.08
N ILE A 214 -5.62 -2.30 -9.27
CA ILE A 214 -5.03 -3.37 -8.48
C ILE A 214 -5.81 -4.67 -8.71
N PRO A 215 -5.14 -5.81 -8.91
CA PRO A 215 -5.81 -7.09 -8.94
C PRO A 215 -6.21 -7.51 -7.52
N LEU A 216 -7.42 -8.00 -7.35
CA LEU A 216 -8.00 -8.39 -6.08
C LEU A 216 -8.28 -9.90 -6.06
N PRO A 217 -7.42 -10.73 -5.44
CA PRO A 217 -7.70 -12.13 -5.12
C PRO A 217 -8.61 -12.27 -3.89
N SER A 218 -9.04 -13.48 -3.58
CA SER A 218 -9.69 -13.78 -2.30
C SER A 218 -8.77 -13.44 -1.12
N LEU A 219 -9.32 -13.18 0.07
CA LEU A 219 -8.51 -12.87 1.25
C LEU A 219 -7.57 -14.02 1.64
N THR A 220 -8.01 -15.26 1.44
CA THR A 220 -7.19 -16.46 1.71
C THR A 220 -6.00 -16.52 0.76
N GLU A 221 -6.21 -16.23 -0.51
CA GLU A 221 -5.12 -16.20 -1.50
C GLU A 221 -4.15 -15.04 -1.25
N GLN A 222 -4.64 -13.85 -0.84
CA GLN A 222 -3.76 -12.75 -0.41
C GLN A 222 -2.81 -13.20 0.70
N LYS A 223 -3.30 -13.95 1.70
CA LYS A 223 -2.45 -14.47 2.79
C LYS A 223 -1.37 -15.42 2.26
N ARG A 224 -1.71 -16.32 1.33
CA ARG A 224 -0.72 -17.23 0.71
C ARG A 224 0.31 -16.50 -0.13
N ILE A 225 -0.12 -15.49 -0.90
CA ILE A 225 0.78 -14.64 -1.69
C ILE A 225 1.77 -13.93 -0.77
N VAL A 226 1.29 -13.27 0.30
CA VAL A 226 2.15 -12.58 1.27
C VAL A 226 3.11 -13.53 1.93
N ALA A 227 2.63 -14.69 2.44
CA ALA A 227 3.49 -15.69 3.05
C ALA A 227 4.59 -16.18 2.08
N LYS A 228 4.27 -16.34 0.78
CA LYS A 228 5.24 -16.75 -0.23
C LYS A 228 6.27 -15.67 -0.54
N ILE A 229 5.87 -14.41 -0.60
CA ILE A 229 6.80 -13.29 -0.76
C ILE A 229 7.76 -13.25 0.44
N GLU A 230 7.24 -13.33 1.66
CA GLU A 230 8.04 -13.28 2.90
C GLU A 230 8.96 -14.50 3.06
N GLU A 231 8.57 -15.66 2.54
CA GLU A 231 9.44 -16.85 2.44
C GLU A 231 10.61 -16.60 1.48
N LEU A 232 10.36 -15.96 0.33
CA LEU A 232 11.35 -15.80 -0.74
C LEU A 232 12.34 -14.65 -0.49
N LEU A 233 11.91 -13.55 0.09
CA LEU A 233 12.75 -12.36 0.27
C LEU A 233 14.07 -12.62 1.01
N PRO A 234 14.13 -13.42 2.10
CA PRO A 234 15.39 -13.75 2.76
C PRO A 234 16.39 -14.50 1.88
N TYR A 235 15.91 -15.28 0.90
CA TYR A 235 16.80 -15.95 -0.07
C TYR A 235 17.39 -14.93 -1.04
N VAL A 236 16.59 -13.95 -1.48
CA VAL A 236 17.07 -12.88 -2.34
C VAL A 236 18.06 -11.98 -1.61
N ASP A 237 17.86 -11.70 -0.32
CA ASP A 237 18.82 -10.93 0.48
C ASP A 237 20.15 -11.66 0.65
N ARG A 238 20.13 -12.99 0.84
CA ARG A 238 21.35 -13.81 0.84
C ARG A 238 22.06 -13.82 -0.52
N TYR A 239 21.28 -13.90 -1.60
CA TYR A 239 21.81 -13.78 -2.95
C TYR A 239 22.45 -12.40 -3.16
N ALA A 240 21.82 -11.30 -2.73
CA ALA A 240 22.38 -9.96 -2.81
C ALA A 240 23.73 -9.84 -2.11
N ALA A 241 23.83 -10.37 -0.88
CA ALA A 241 25.08 -10.37 -0.13
C ALA A 241 26.20 -11.18 -0.80
N ALA A 242 25.86 -12.25 -1.53
CA ALA A 242 26.83 -13.02 -2.31
C ALA A 242 27.21 -12.31 -3.62
N TYR A 243 26.24 -11.68 -4.26
CA TYR A 243 26.43 -10.94 -5.52
C TYR A 243 27.40 -9.76 -5.34
N GLU A 244 27.22 -8.96 -4.27
CA GLU A 244 28.11 -7.85 -3.95
C GLU A 244 29.59 -8.28 -3.75
N LYS A 245 29.81 -9.50 -3.23
CA LYS A 245 31.18 -10.05 -3.04
C LYS A 245 31.85 -10.49 -4.34
N LEU A 246 31.05 -10.73 -5.39
CA LEU A 246 31.57 -11.12 -6.70
C LEU A 246 31.91 -9.92 -7.59
N GLU A 247 31.35 -8.75 -7.28
CA GLU A 247 31.62 -7.50 -8.01
C GLU A 247 32.81 -6.71 -7.43
N GLN A 248 33.33 -7.10 -6.26
CA GLN A 248 34.55 -6.56 -5.62
C GLN A 248 35.80 -7.33 -6.08
#